data_12ff5a6885876e3f2ffa729558574713
#
_entry.id   12ff5a6885876e3f2ffa729558574713
#
_cell.length_a   1.000
_cell.length_b   1.000
_cell.length_c   1.000
_cell.angle_alpha   90.00
_cell.angle_beta   90.00
_cell.angle_gamma   90.00
#
_symmetry.space_group_name_H-M   'P 1'
#
loop_
_entity.id
_entity.type
_entity.pdbx_description
1 polymer ?
#
loop_
_entity_poly.entity_id
_entity_poly.type
_entity_poly.pdbx_seq_one_letter_code
_entity_poly.pdbx_strand_id
1 'polypeptide(L)'
;ACVAQFTLKAQPLNHKKDFTHQDTLRGSIGAGRDWWNVVKYHINTLPDYTKKTIQGNVEIEFDIVKPGANKKMQIDLQQPLEIDSILFFGKKIQTYVRDGNAFFIDFGSFDFQIAADDTKVEKGKQAGFSLYIYYHGKPREAVMPPWDGGWIFTKDAKGRPWMTVACQGLGASVWYPCKDHQSDEPDAGATLTITVADSLTGVSNGRLKNKTNNHNGTTSWEWEVKCPINNYTIVPYIGKYVNFTDTLLGEKGKLDISYWVLDYNLEKAKKQFGRDVKRMLHAFEYWFGPYPFYEDSYKLVESPHLGMEHQSAIAYGNKYLDGYLNSDLSGTGWGLKWDYIIVHESGHEWFGNNITTKDIADMWVHEGFTMYSEALFIEYYYAKKAADEYVAGLRKNISNDTPLIGLYGINREGSGDMYNKGANLIHTIRQIINNDSIFREILRGLNKHFYHTTTTTKEVEAYISKHSGKDFSKIFDQYLRTTQIPELIIIGNKNNITYKWANCIKDFEMPVKLNNGQWIYPSENTKNLKLSSGNFESILPDNNFYIKFQKSKS
;
A
#
# COMPACT_ATOMS: atom_id res chain seq x y z
N ALA A 1 12.92 -36.76 -9.50
CA ALA A 1 12.47 -35.43 -9.88
C ALA A 1 12.67 -34.49 -8.66
N CYS A 2 13.71 -33.64 -8.69
CA CYS A 2 13.91 -32.58 -7.70
C CYS A 2 12.83 -31.52 -7.94
N VAL A 3 11.88 -31.41 -7.02
CA VAL A 3 10.99 -30.25 -6.93
C VAL A 3 11.81 -29.13 -6.30
N ALA A 4 12.28 -28.20 -7.11
CA ALA A 4 12.86 -26.96 -6.60
C ALA A 4 11.76 -26.21 -5.85
N GLN A 5 11.86 -26.14 -4.53
CA GLN A 5 11.09 -25.24 -3.69
C GLN A 5 11.55 -23.81 -4.01
N PHE A 6 10.82 -23.16 -4.92
CA PHE A 6 10.92 -21.70 -5.05
C PHE A 6 10.31 -21.10 -3.79
N THR A 7 11.13 -20.66 -2.86
CA THR A 7 10.74 -19.71 -1.84
C THR A 7 10.46 -18.38 -2.54
N LEU A 8 9.22 -18.18 -2.95
CA LEU A 8 8.72 -16.87 -3.42
C LEU A 8 8.73 -15.93 -2.20
N LYS A 9 9.82 -15.20 -2.05
CA LYS A 9 9.86 -14.03 -1.16
C LYS A 9 9.15 -12.91 -1.92
N ALA A 10 8.14 -12.29 -1.32
CA ALA A 10 7.72 -10.97 -1.75
C ALA A 10 8.96 -10.09 -1.65
N GLN A 11 9.44 -9.59 -2.78
CA GLN A 11 10.67 -8.79 -2.80
C GLN A 11 10.32 -7.37 -3.22
N PRO A 12 10.94 -6.35 -2.58
CA PRO A 12 10.82 -4.99 -3.02
C PRO A 12 11.19 -4.87 -4.50
N LEU A 13 10.45 -4.04 -5.22
CA LEU A 13 10.61 -3.83 -6.66
C LEU A 13 12.00 -3.31 -7.05
N ASN A 14 12.83 -2.88 -6.10
CA ASN A 14 14.07 -2.18 -6.40
C ASN A 14 15.23 -2.53 -5.47
N HIS A 15 16.06 -3.49 -5.87
CA HIS A 15 17.35 -3.80 -5.23
C HIS A 15 18.52 -2.92 -5.72
N LYS A 16 18.27 -1.78 -6.36
CA LYS A 16 19.35 -0.89 -6.78
C LYS A 16 20.10 -0.37 -5.57
N LYS A 17 21.41 -0.58 -5.53
CA LYS A 17 22.30 -0.04 -4.48
C LYS A 17 22.51 1.47 -4.65
N ASP A 18 22.47 1.96 -5.89
CA ASP A 18 22.67 3.37 -6.25
C ASP A 18 21.39 3.96 -6.82
N PHE A 19 21.15 5.24 -6.55
CA PHE A 19 20.05 6.00 -7.13
C PHE A 19 20.53 6.92 -8.26
N THR A 20 19.64 7.18 -9.20
CA THR A 20 19.88 7.98 -10.38
C THR A 20 19.25 9.37 -10.24
N HIS A 21 19.58 10.27 -11.18
CA HIS A 21 18.90 11.56 -11.32
C HIS A 21 17.38 11.37 -11.48
N GLN A 22 16.94 10.36 -12.22
CA GLN A 22 15.51 10.06 -12.42
C GLN A 22 14.83 9.59 -11.13
N ASP A 23 15.50 8.82 -10.27
CA ASP A 23 14.98 8.42 -8.97
C ASP A 23 14.79 9.65 -8.05
N THR A 24 15.67 10.64 -8.13
CA THR A 24 15.53 11.91 -7.39
C THR A 24 14.42 12.77 -7.98
N LEU A 25 14.33 12.91 -9.31
CA LEU A 25 13.26 13.67 -9.95
C LEU A 25 11.89 13.14 -9.60
N ARG A 26 11.75 11.83 -9.53
CA ARG A 26 10.49 11.20 -9.18
C ARG A 26 10.20 11.21 -7.66
N GLY A 27 11.19 10.89 -6.83
CA GLY A 27 11.04 10.75 -5.38
C GLY A 27 11.07 12.07 -4.60
N SER A 28 11.23 13.24 -5.24
CA SER A 28 11.32 14.52 -4.55
C SER A 28 10.19 15.49 -4.90
N ILE A 29 9.83 16.34 -3.94
CA ILE A 29 8.97 17.51 -4.16
C ILE A 29 9.87 18.71 -4.43
N GLY A 30 10.38 18.79 -5.67
CA GLY A 30 11.18 19.93 -6.13
C GLY A 30 10.35 21.13 -6.59
N ALA A 31 11.03 22.18 -7.05
CA ALA A 31 10.42 23.45 -7.50
C ALA A 31 9.37 23.31 -8.61
N GLY A 32 9.36 22.18 -9.35
CA GLY A 32 8.33 21.90 -10.36
C GLY A 32 7.04 21.30 -9.81
N ARG A 33 7.03 20.86 -8.55
CA ARG A 33 5.89 20.19 -7.92
C ARG A 33 5.38 20.87 -6.65
N ASP A 34 6.17 21.68 -5.97
CA ASP A 34 5.89 22.20 -4.63
C ASP A 34 4.93 23.39 -4.58
N TRP A 35 4.51 23.93 -5.74
CA TRP A 35 3.70 25.15 -5.85
C TRP A 35 2.26 24.89 -6.29
N TRP A 36 1.91 23.67 -6.67
CA TRP A 36 0.57 23.30 -7.12
C TRP A 36 0.14 21.97 -6.51
N ASN A 37 -1.16 21.77 -6.37
CA ASN A 37 -1.79 20.59 -5.83
C ASN A 37 -2.81 20.04 -6.81
N VAL A 38 -2.85 18.72 -7.01
CA VAL A 38 -3.87 18.09 -7.85
C VAL A 38 -5.17 17.99 -7.09
N VAL A 39 -6.26 18.44 -7.72
CA VAL A 39 -7.62 18.32 -7.16
C VAL A 39 -8.32 17.10 -7.74
N LYS A 40 -8.25 16.90 -9.08
CA LYS A 40 -8.90 15.76 -9.73
C LYS A 40 -8.19 15.40 -11.03
N TYR A 41 -8.17 14.10 -11.36
CA TYR A 41 -7.80 13.61 -12.67
C TYR A 41 -9.03 13.18 -13.47
N HIS A 42 -9.08 13.54 -14.76
CA HIS A 42 -10.00 12.97 -15.73
C HIS A 42 -9.19 12.26 -16.81
N ILE A 43 -9.13 10.95 -16.74
CA ILE A 43 -8.28 10.12 -17.60
C ILE A 43 -9.15 9.44 -18.66
N ASN A 44 -8.78 9.57 -19.93
CA ASN A 44 -9.36 8.80 -21.01
C ASN A 44 -8.27 7.94 -21.64
N THR A 45 -8.52 6.64 -21.80
CA THR A 45 -7.54 5.71 -22.38
C THR A 45 -8.19 4.79 -23.41
N LEU A 46 -7.48 4.58 -24.50
CA LEU A 46 -7.82 3.67 -25.59
C LEU A 46 -6.63 2.73 -25.83
N PRO A 47 -6.59 1.57 -25.18
CA PRO A 47 -5.55 0.57 -25.39
C PRO A 47 -5.81 -0.25 -26.67
N ASP A 48 -4.75 -0.52 -27.43
CA ASP A 48 -4.73 -1.45 -28.56
C ASP A 48 -3.95 -2.71 -28.19
N TYR A 49 -4.65 -3.80 -27.94
CA TYR A 49 -4.05 -5.08 -27.57
C TYR A 49 -3.08 -5.60 -28.65
N THR A 50 -3.45 -5.45 -29.94
CA THR A 50 -2.69 -6.01 -31.06
C THR A 50 -1.37 -5.28 -31.27
N LYS A 51 -1.40 -3.97 -31.22
CA LYS A 51 -0.20 -3.11 -31.34
C LYS A 51 0.57 -2.96 -30.04
N LYS A 52 -0.05 -3.34 -28.90
CA LYS A 52 0.46 -3.11 -27.54
C LYS A 52 0.77 -1.63 -27.30
N THR A 53 -0.18 -0.79 -27.66
CA THR A 53 -0.10 0.66 -27.50
C THR A 53 -1.25 1.17 -26.66
N ILE A 54 -1.05 2.33 -26.07
CA ILE A 54 -2.11 3.14 -25.46
C ILE A 54 -2.09 4.52 -26.08
N GLN A 55 -3.26 5.13 -26.16
CA GLN A 55 -3.41 6.56 -26.44
C GLN A 55 -4.51 7.10 -25.57
N GLY A 56 -4.44 8.39 -25.25
CA GLY A 56 -5.42 8.99 -24.38
C GLY A 56 -5.19 10.47 -24.16
N ASN A 57 -5.96 10.98 -23.23
CA ASN A 57 -5.75 12.32 -22.70
C ASN A 57 -6.06 12.34 -21.21
N VAL A 58 -5.41 13.26 -20.52
CA VAL A 58 -5.66 13.54 -19.11
C VAL A 58 -5.97 15.02 -18.96
N GLU A 59 -7.09 15.35 -18.33
CA GLU A 59 -7.32 16.65 -17.75
C GLU A 59 -6.88 16.59 -16.29
N ILE A 60 -5.99 17.49 -15.89
CA ILE A 60 -5.50 17.67 -14.53
C ILE A 60 -6.11 18.94 -13.98
N GLU A 61 -7.08 18.79 -13.07
CA GLU A 61 -7.59 19.91 -12.29
C GLU A 61 -6.64 20.15 -11.11
N PHE A 62 -6.20 21.39 -10.92
CA PHE A 62 -5.23 21.73 -9.89
C PHE A 62 -5.43 23.10 -9.27
N ASP A 63 -4.96 23.25 -8.03
CA ASP A 63 -4.92 24.47 -7.27
C ASP A 63 -3.48 24.97 -7.07
N ILE A 64 -3.33 26.27 -6.85
CA ILE A 64 -2.05 26.91 -6.56
C ILE A 64 -1.85 27.01 -5.04
N VAL A 65 -0.80 26.36 -4.55
CA VAL A 65 -0.44 26.39 -3.12
C VAL A 65 0.70 27.37 -2.81
N LYS A 66 1.48 27.76 -3.84
CA LYS A 66 2.50 28.83 -3.75
C LYS A 66 2.40 29.72 -5.00
N PRO A 67 1.68 30.83 -4.94
CA PRO A 67 1.49 31.71 -6.09
C PRO A 67 2.79 32.37 -6.58
N GLY A 68 2.75 32.95 -7.77
CA GLY A 68 3.83 33.68 -8.40
C GLY A 68 3.93 33.45 -9.90
N ALA A 69 4.64 34.33 -10.61
CA ALA A 69 4.90 34.25 -12.04
C ALA A 69 6.05 33.28 -12.38
N ASN A 70 6.22 33.01 -13.67
CA ASN A 70 7.31 32.20 -14.22
C ASN A 70 7.45 30.78 -13.62
N LYS A 71 6.32 30.16 -13.28
CA LYS A 71 6.29 28.81 -12.74
C LYS A 71 6.55 27.77 -13.82
N LYS A 72 7.38 26.79 -13.50
CA LYS A 72 7.55 25.57 -14.30
C LYS A 72 6.87 24.42 -13.59
N MET A 73 6.02 23.68 -14.32
CA MET A 73 5.30 22.52 -13.78
C MET A 73 5.98 21.24 -14.22
N GLN A 74 6.32 20.39 -13.28
CA GLN A 74 6.79 19.05 -13.58
C GLN A 74 5.59 18.12 -13.71
N ILE A 75 5.45 17.49 -14.88
CA ILE A 75 4.54 16.37 -15.16
C ILE A 75 5.42 15.17 -15.54
N ASP A 76 5.06 14.01 -15.06
CA ASP A 76 5.80 12.79 -15.33
C ASP A 76 5.03 11.93 -16.33
N LEU A 77 5.76 11.41 -17.32
CA LEU A 77 5.30 10.41 -18.28
C LEU A 77 6.52 9.58 -18.71
N GLN A 78 6.53 8.31 -18.34
CA GLN A 78 7.70 7.46 -18.57
C GLN A 78 7.88 7.10 -20.04
N GLN A 79 9.14 7.07 -20.46
CA GLN A 79 9.49 6.53 -21.76
C GLN A 79 9.04 5.07 -21.89
N PRO A 80 8.60 4.64 -23.10
CA PRO A 80 8.64 5.35 -24.38
C PRO A 80 7.32 6.08 -24.74
N LEU A 81 6.47 6.41 -23.76
CA LEU A 81 5.29 7.23 -24.01
C LEU A 81 5.68 8.66 -24.35
N GLU A 82 4.90 9.29 -25.25
CA GLU A 82 5.13 10.64 -25.77
C GLU A 82 3.91 11.54 -25.56
N ILE A 83 4.17 12.83 -25.33
CA ILE A 83 3.14 13.87 -25.28
C ILE A 83 2.91 14.42 -26.68
N ASP A 84 1.65 14.39 -27.15
CA ASP A 84 1.24 14.95 -28.43
C ASP A 84 0.97 16.45 -28.36
N SER A 85 0.29 16.86 -27.29
CA SER A 85 -0.01 18.27 -27.05
C SER A 85 -0.41 18.53 -25.61
N ILE A 86 -0.16 19.75 -25.17
CA ILE A 86 -0.57 20.29 -23.88
C ILE A 86 -1.43 21.52 -24.14
N LEU A 87 -2.64 21.58 -23.55
CA LEU A 87 -3.52 22.73 -23.65
C LEU A 87 -3.76 23.35 -22.28
N PHE A 88 -3.65 24.67 -22.21
CA PHE A 88 -3.98 25.46 -21.02
C PHE A 88 -4.88 26.62 -21.46
N PHE A 89 -6.04 26.78 -20.85
CA PHE A 89 -7.12 27.68 -21.31
C PHE A 89 -7.45 27.53 -22.80
N GLY A 90 -7.47 26.29 -23.31
CA GLY A 90 -7.72 25.98 -24.71
C GLY A 90 -6.59 26.37 -25.68
N LYS A 91 -5.51 26.95 -25.20
CA LYS A 91 -4.34 27.32 -26.01
C LYS A 91 -3.24 26.28 -25.89
N LYS A 92 -2.61 25.92 -27.03
CA LYS A 92 -1.50 24.97 -27.04
C LYS A 92 -0.24 25.59 -26.44
N ILE A 93 0.30 24.95 -25.40
CA ILE A 93 1.61 25.28 -24.85
C ILE A 93 2.69 24.71 -25.78
N GLN A 94 3.63 25.55 -26.19
CA GLN A 94 4.74 25.16 -27.06
C GLN A 94 6.05 24.94 -26.29
N THR A 95 6.13 25.47 -25.07
CA THR A 95 7.37 25.55 -24.31
C THR A 95 7.35 24.50 -23.20
N TYR A 96 7.92 23.33 -23.48
CA TYR A 96 8.22 22.32 -22.47
C TYR A 96 9.48 21.56 -22.85
N VAL A 97 10.17 21.04 -21.83
CA VAL A 97 11.42 20.28 -22.00
C VAL A 97 11.25 18.94 -21.31
N ARG A 98 11.70 17.87 -21.96
CA ARG A 98 11.74 16.53 -21.39
C ARG A 98 13.11 16.26 -20.75
N ASP A 99 13.11 15.79 -19.52
CA ASP A 99 14.27 15.24 -18.79
C ASP A 99 13.96 13.81 -18.38
N GLY A 100 14.33 12.85 -19.21
CA GLY A 100 14.02 11.45 -19.00
C GLY A 100 12.53 11.16 -18.96
N ASN A 101 12.01 10.86 -17.78
CA ASN A 101 10.58 10.57 -17.55
C ASN A 101 9.78 11.79 -17.11
N ALA A 102 10.41 12.94 -16.89
CA ALA A 102 9.74 14.17 -16.49
C ALA A 102 9.65 15.17 -17.64
N PHE A 103 8.55 15.91 -17.70
CA PHE A 103 8.34 17.06 -18.59
C PHE A 103 8.20 18.32 -17.75
N PHE A 104 8.97 19.34 -18.07
CA PHE A 104 8.91 20.65 -17.43
C PHE A 104 8.17 21.63 -18.34
N ILE A 105 6.93 21.95 -17.99
CA ILE A 105 6.05 22.85 -18.73
C ILE A 105 6.30 24.27 -18.27
N ASP A 106 6.62 25.17 -19.20
CA ASP A 106 6.86 26.58 -18.92
C ASP A 106 5.65 27.43 -19.33
N PHE A 107 5.02 28.05 -18.36
CA PHE A 107 3.86 28.93 -18.59
C PHE A 107 4.26 30.38 -18.94
N GLY A 108 5.58 30.64 -19.11
CA GLY A 108 6.08 31.97 -19.44
C GLY A 108 5.76 33.02 -18.37
N SER A 109 5.26 34.16 -18.79
CA SER A 109 4.90 35.26 -17.90
C SER A 109 3.51 35.12 -17.25
N PHE A 110 2.83 33.99 -17.39
CA PHE A 110 1.53 33.79 -16.74
C PHE A 110 1.66 33.89 -15.22
N ASP A 111 0.86 34.79 -14.64
CA ASP A 111 0.84 35.01 -13.19
C ASP A 111 -0.35 34.32 -12.54
N PHE A 112 -0.10 33.20 -11.94
CA PHE A 112 -1.12 32.39 -11.25
C PHE A 112 -1.72 33.11 -10.03
N GLN A 113 -1.05 34.10 -9.44
CA GLN A 113 -1.60 34.85 -8.30
C GLN A 113 -2.75 35.75 -8.74
N ILE A 114 -2.59 36.49 -9.83
CA ILE A 114 -3.63 37.36 -10.37
C ILE A 114 -4.85 36.54 -10.80
N ALA A 115 -4.60 35.42 -11.47
CA ALA A 115 -5.67 34.56 -11.96
C ALA A 115 -6.41 33.82 -10.80
N ALA A 116 -5.74 33.50 -9.68
CA ALA A 116 -6.36 32.88 -8.53
C ALA A 116 -7.26 33.84 -7.73
N ASP A 117 -6.91 35.13 -7.68
CA ASP A 117 -7.74 36.16 -7.02
C ASP A 117 -9.07 36.40 -7.75
N ASP A 118 -9.12 36.19 -9.07
CA ASP A 118 -10.33 36.29 -9.88
C ASP A 118 -11.27 35.07 -9.74
N THR A 119 -10.73 33.93 -9.34
CA THR A 119 -11.49 32.70 -9.11
C THR A 119 -11.72 32.45 -7.62
N LYS A 120 -12.57 33.20 -6.92
CA LYS A 120 -12.89 32.97 -5.48
C LYS A 120 -13.38 31.53 -5.23
N VAL A 121 -12.45 30.59 -5.10
CA VAL A 121 -12.71 29.16 -4.88
C VAL A 121 -12.66 28.89 -3.38
N GLU A 122 -13.78 28.43 -2.82
CA GLU A 122 -13.77 27.84 -1.48
C GLU A 122 -12.90 26.57 -1.50
N LYS A 123 -11.95 26.49 -0.57
CA LYS A 123 -11.05 25.34 -0.44
C LYS A 123 -11.83 24.01 -0.49
N GLY A 124 -11.56 23.20 -1.52
CA GLY A 124 -12.10 21.83 -1.67
C GLY A 124 -13.37 21.67 -2.54
N LYS A 125 -13.83 22.70 -3.29
CA LYS A 125 -15.05 22.57 -4.09
C LYS A 125 -14.89 22.65 -5.62
N GLN A 126 -13.85 23.31 -6.12
CA GLN A 126 -13.56 23.38 -7.57
C GLN A 126 -12.10 23.78 -7.76
N ALA A 127 -11.39 23.09 -8.64
CA ALA A 127 -10.03 23.45 -9.02
C ALA A 127 -9.97 24.83 -9.69
N GLY A 128 -8.96 25.64 -9.37
CA GLY A 128 -8.78 26.94 -10.01
C GLY A 128 -8.34 26.83 -11.47
N PHE A 129 -7.69 25.74 -11.85
CA PHE A 129 -7.05 25.57 -13.17
C PHE A 129 -7.21 24.15 -13.72
N SER A 130 -7.21 24.03 -15.05
CA SER A 130 -7.18 22.75 -15.77
C SER A 130 -6.05 22.72 -16.80
N LEU A 131 -5.32 21.61 -16.85
CA LEU A 131 -4.33 21.31 -17.86
C LEU A 131 -4.72 20.05 -18.63
N TYR A 132 -4.81 20.12 -19.95
CA TYR A 132 -5.14 18.99 -20.81
C TYR A 132 -3.88 18.47 -21.49
N ILE A 133 -3.59 17.17 -21.35
CA ILE A 133 -2.41 16.51 -21.94
C ILE A 133 -2.88 15.35 -22.80
N TYR A 134 -2.55 15.38 -24.09
CA TYR A 134 -2.76 14.28 -25.03
C TYR A 134 -1.48 13.49 -25.17
N TYR A 135 -1.56 12.17 -25.15
CA TYR A 135 -0.38 11.30 -25.16
C TYR A 135 -0.66 9.99 -25.89
N HIS A 136 0.41 9.33 -26.34
CA HIS A 136 0.36 8.01 -26.94
C HIS A 136 1.68 7.26 -26.81
N GLY A 137 1.66 5.99 -27.19
CA GLY A 137 2.88 5.18 -27.34
C GLY A 137 2.72 3.74 -26.89
N LYS A 138 3.84 3.03 -26.84
CA LYS A 138 3.94 1.70 -26.23
C LYS A 138 4.33 1.89 -24.76
N PRO A 139 3.47 1.59 -23.79
CA PRO A 139 3.89 1.65 -22.40
C PRO A 139 4.94 0.57 -22.12
N ARG A 140 5.73 0.75 -21.05
CA ARG A 140 6.56 -0.32 -20.52
C ARG A 140 5.68 -1.54 -20.22
N GLU A 141 6.01 -2.70 -20.78
CA GLU A 141 5.36 -3.97 -20.44
C GLU A 141 5.99 -4.56 -19.18
N ALA A 142 5.15 -5.05 -18.27
CA ALA A 142 5.60 -5.81 -17.12
C ALA A 142 6.12 -7.20 -17.55
N VAL A 143 7.26 -7.60 -17.00
CA VAL A 143 7.88 -8.92 -17.26
C VAL A 143 7.50 -9.92 -16.17
N MET A 144 7.46 -9.47 -14.92
CA MET A 144 7.07 -10.26 -13.74
C MET A 144 6.03 -9.50 -12.89
N PRO A 145 4.81 -9.24 -13.43
CA PRO A 145 3.80 -8.50 -12.68
C PRO A 145 3.34 -9.24 -11.42
N PRO A 146 3.06 -8.54 -10.32
CA PRO A 146 3.08 -7.08 -10.17
C PRO A 146 4.47 -6.49 -9.85
N TRP A 147 5.47 -7.31 -9.55
CA TRP A 147 6.72 -6.93 -8.88
C TRP A 147 7.64 -5.98 -9.66
N ASP A 148 7.66 -6.06 -11.00
CA ASP A 148 8.51 -5.18 -11.81
C ASP A 148 7.76 -3.98 -12.39
N GLY A 149 6.45 -4.00 -12.31
CA GLY A 149 5.55 -2.96 -12.78
C GLY A 149 5.50 -2.78 -14.30
N GLY A 150 4.41 -2.18 -14.75
CA GLY A 150 4.16 -1.88 -16.15
C GLY A 150 2.77 -2.29 -16.62
N TRP A 151 2.51 -2.06 -17.90
CA TRP A 151 1.28 -2.52 -18.54
C TRP A 151 1.35 -4.02 -18.85
N ILE A 152 0.24 -4.72 -18.67
CA ILE A 152 0.14 -6.15 -18.90
C ILE A 152 -0.76 -6.40 -20.11
N PHE A 153 -0.20 -6.90 -21.19
CA PHE A 153 -0.93 -7.34 -22.38
C PHE A 153 -0.87 -8.87 -22.45
N THR A 154 -1.85 -9.56 -21.89
CA THR A 154 -1.90 -11.01 -21.89
C THR A 154 -3.21 -11.56 -22.44
N LYS A 155 -3.37 -12.88 -22.44
CA LYS A 155 -4.60 -13.58 -22.82
C LYS A 155 -5.13 -14.36 -21.64
N ASP A 156 -6.45 -14.41 -21.55
CA ASP A 156 -7.12 -15.32 -20.63
C ASP A 156 -7.02 -16.79 -21.12
N ALA A 157 -7.51 -17.72 -20.31
CA ALA A 157 -7.47 -19.16 -20.64
C ALA A 157 -8.26 -19.53 -21.92
N LYS A 158 -9.14 -18.66 -22.42
CA LYS A 158 -9.86 -18.81 -23.68
C LYS A 158 -9.19 -18.08 -24.85
N GLY A 159 -7.99 -17.54 -24.64
CA GLY A 159 -7.22 -16.84 -25.68
C GLY A 159 -7.67 -15.40 -25.98
N ARG A 160 -8.54 -14.81 -25.17
CA ARG A 160 -9.07 -13.45 -25.34
C ARG A 160 -8.15 -12.42 -24.67
N PRO A 161 -8.13 -11.16 -25.16
CA PRO A 161 -7.34 -10.09 -24.52
C PRO A 161 -7.68 -9.93 -23.04
N TRP A 162 -6.64 -9.84 -22.21
CA TRP A 162 -6.74 -9.56 -20.79
C TRP A 162 -5.61 -8.62 -20.40
N MET A 163 -5.97 -7.40 -19.97
CA MET A 163 -5.05 -6.29 -19.78
C MET A 163 -5.31 -5.57 -18.47
N THR A 164 -4.25 -5.06 -17.88
CA THR A 164 -4.26 -4.15 -16.74
C THR A 164 -2.90 -3.48 -16.60
N VAL A 165 -2.69 -2.70 -15.56
CA VAL A 165 -1.41 -2.13 -15.17
C VAL A 165 -1.13 -2.43 -13.70
N ALA A 166 0.14 -2.62 -13.34
CA ALA A 166 0.63 -2.62 -11.97
C ALA A 166 1.79 -1.65 -11.89
N CYS A 167 1.74 -0.68 -10.99
CA CYS A 167 2.72 0.40 -10.98
C CYS A 167 3.15 0.89 -9.59
N GLN A 168 2.87 0.14 -8.53
CA GLN A 168 3.47 0.42 -7.21
C GLN A 168 5.00 0.47 -7.34
N GLY A 169 5.64 1.42 -6.66
CA GLY A 169 7.08 1.62 -6.78
C GLY A 169 7.55 2.18 -8.14
N LEU A 170 7.04 1.66 -9.28
CA LEU A 170 7.37 2.14 -10.63
C LEU A 170 6.72 3.49 -10.95
N GLY A 171 5.49 3.71 -10.52
CA GLY A 171 4.71 4.93 -10.68
C GLY A 171 3.67 4.93 -11.78
N ALA A 172 2.62 5.71 -11.51
CA ALA A 172 1.48 5.89 -12.39
C ALA A 172 1.85 6.46 -13.76
N SER A 173 2.91 7.25 -13.83
CA SER A 173 3.42 7.84 -15.08
C SER A 173 3.89 6.81 -16.11
N VAL A 174 3.93 5.53 -15.75
CA VAL A 174 4.18 4.43 -16.71
C VAL A 174 3.05 4.30 -17.75
N TRP A 175 1.85 4.83 -17.47
CA TRP A 175 0.73 4.68 -18.38
C TRP A 175 -0.11 5.95 -18.63
N TYR A 176 -0.01 6.98 -17.78
CA TYR A 176 -0.65 8.29 -18.02
C TYR A 176 0.17 9.43 -17.43
N PRO A 177 0.11 10.64 -18.02
CA PRO A 177 0.81 11.81 -17.49
C PRO A 177 0.18 12.29 -16.17
N CYS A 178 1.00 12.42 -15.12
CA CYS A 178 0.55 12.83 -13.79
C CYS A 178 1.66 13.52 -12.98
N LYS A 179 1.33 14.00 -11.79
CA LYS A 179 2.29 14.39 -10.75
C LYS A 179 2.67 13.13 -9.98
N ASP A 180 3.64 12.36 -10.51
CA ASP A 180 3.98 11.04 -10.03
C ASP A 180 4.87 11.08 -8.78
N HIS A 181 4.24 11.34 -7.64
CA HIS A 181 4.89 11.35 -6.33
C HIS A 181 3.99 10.65 -5.31
N GLN A 182 4.59 9.92 -4.36
CA GLN A 182 3.87 9.14 -3.35
C GLN A 182 2.88 9.96 -2.52
N SER A 183 3.19 11.24 -2.25
CA SER A 183 2.30 12.12 -1.48
C SER A 183 1.17 12.76 -2.29
N ASP A 184 1.07 12.48 -3.59
CA ASP A 184 0.06 13.11 -4.43
C ASP A 184 -1.20 12.27 -4.50
N GLU A 185 -2.22 12.75 -3.81
CA GLU A 185 -3.57 12.17 -3.81
C GLU A 185 -4.55 13.27 -4.24
N PRO A 186 -5.13 13.20 -5.46
CA PRO A 186 -6.13 14.17 -5.89
C PRO A 186 -7.28 14.25 -4.89
N ASP A 187 -7.51 15.44 -4.33
CA ASP A 187 -8.45 15.70 -3.22
C ASP A 187 -9.90 15.30 -3.53
N ALA A 188 -10.31 15.41 -4.80
CA ALA A 188 -11.64 15.08 -5.29
C ALA A 188 -11.67 13.80 -6.16
N GLY A 189 -10.67 12.95 -5.99
CA GLY A 189 -10.58 11.66 -6.65
C GLY A 189 -10.27 11.73 -8.15
N ALA A 190 -10.85 10.82 -8.92
CA ALA A 190 -10.58 10.71 -10.35
C ALA A 190 -11.78 10.17 -11.15
N THR A 191 -11.80 10.48 -12.45
CA THR A 191 -12.59 9.71 -13.41
C THR A 191 -11.67 8.98 -14.38
N LEU A 192 -12.01 7.74 -14.72
CA LEU A 192 -11.32 6.96 -15.73
C LEU A 192 -12.30 6.42 -16.78
N THR A 193 -12.15 6.88 -18.02
CA THR A 193 -12.89 6.35 -19.18
C THR A 193 -12.01 5.38 -19.96
N ILE A 194 -12.44 4.13 -20.02
CA ILE A 194 -11.76 3.05 -20.75
C ILE A 194 -12.56 2.71 -21.99
N THR A 195 -12.02 2.98 -23.19
CA THR A 195 -12.66 2.64 -24.45
C THR A 195 -12.05 1.36 -25.02
N VAL A 196 -12.87 0.33 -25.19
CA VAL A 196 -12.44 -1.01 -25.63
C VAL A 196 -13.43 -1.61 -26.63
N ALA A 197 -13.03 -2.67 -27.34
CA ALA A 197 -13.91 -3.42 -28.22
C ALA A 197 -15.20 -3.87 -27.50
N ASP A 198 -16.35 -3.90 -28.18
CA ASP A 198 -17.65 -4.29 -27.60
C ASP A 198 -17.66 -5.69 -26.98
N SER A 199 -16.71 -6.53 -27.38
CA SER A 199 -16.53 -7.89 -26.82
C SER A 199 -15.87 -7.90 -25.44
N LEU A 200 -15.30 -6.79 -24.99
CA LEU A 200 -14.57 -6.64 -23.71
C LEU A 200 -15.30 -5.70 -22.75
N THR A 201 -14.90 -5.77 -21.51
CA THR A 201 -15.39 -4.89 -20.44
C THR A 201 -14.21 -4.13 -19.86
N GLY A 202 -14.39 -2.81 -19.67
CA GLY A 202 -13.47 -1.97 -18.92
C GLY A 202 -13.96 -1.79 -17.48
N VAL A 203 -13.11 -2.09 -16.49
CA VAL A 203 -13.39 -1.93 -15.06
C VAL A 203 -12.32 -1.05 -14.42
N SER A 204 -12.70 -0.23 -13.43
CA SER A 204 -11.76 0.60 -12.69
C SER A 204 -12.22 0.85 -11.25
N ASN A 205 -11.50 1.71 -10.55
CA ASN A 205 -11.75 2.19 -9.20
C ASN A 205 -13.11 2.89 -9.07
N GLY A 206 -13.63 2.98 -7.87
CA GLY A 206 -14.88 3.70 -7.61
C GLY A 206 -16.13 3.04 -8.19
N ARG A 207 -17.07 3.84 -8.66
CA ARG A 207 -18.37 3.38 -9.19
C ARG A 207 -18.48 3.59 -10.70
N LEU A 208 -19.13 2.66 -11.39
CA LEU A 208 -19.47 2.85 -12.81
C LEU A 208 -20.45 4.01 -12.94
N LYS A 209 -20.02 5.07 -13.60
CA LYS A 209 -20.80 6.30 -13.82
C LYS A 209 -21.60 6.24 -15.12
N ASN A 210 -20.95 5.73 -16.19
CA ASN A 210 -21.60 5.66 -17.50
C ASN A 210 -21.00 4.51 -18.34
N LYS A 211 -21.83 4.01 -19.27
CA LYS A 211 -21.43 3.04 -20.30
C LYS A 211 -22.03 3.47 -21.62
N THR A 212 -21.19 3.82 -22.58
CA THR A 212 -21.60 4.35 -23.89
C THR A 212 -21.14 3.42 -25.01
N ASN A 213 -22.07 2.91 -25.80
CA ASN A 213 -21.72 2.25 -27.06
C ASN A 213 -21.42 3.36 -28.10
N ASN A 214 -20.22 3.30 -28.68
CA ASN A 214 -19.76 4.32 -29.64
C ASN A 214 -20.22 4.07 -31.09
N HIS A 215 -20.98 2.99 -31.33
CA HIS A 215 -21.49 2.59 -32.64
C HIS A 215 -20.41 2.38 -33.73
N ASN A 216 -19.18 2.10 -33.32
CA ASN A 216 -18.02 1.83 -34.18
C ASN A 216 -17.27 0.54 -33.80
N GLY A 217 -17.94 -0.36 -33.08
CA GLY A 217 -17.35 -1.60 -32.56
C GLY A 217 -16.64 -1.44 -31.22
N THR A 218 -16.78 -0.27 -30.57
CA THR A 218 -16.20 -0.01 -29.23
C THR A 218 -17.24 0.49 -28.23
N THR A 219 -16.97 0.24 -26.96
CA THR A 219 -17.74 0.73 -25.82
C THR A 219 -16.81 1.47 -24.87
N SER A 220 -17.24 2.66 -24.41
CA SER A 220 -16.58 3.46 -23.39
C SER A 220 -17.19 3.18 -22.01
N TRP A 221 -16.35 2.87 -21.02
CA TRP A 221 -16.72 2.61 -19.65
C TRP A 221 -16.15 3.71 -18.75
N GLU A 222 -17.01 4.58 -18.23
CA GLU A 222 -16.62 5.70 -17.35
C GLU A 222 -16.84 5.32 -15.89
N TRP A 223 -15.76 5.36 -15.12
CA TRP A 223 -15.74 5.12 -13.68
C TRP A 223 -15.39 6.40 -12.93
N GLU A 224 -15.93 6.56 -11.73
CA GLU A 224 -15.67 7.71 -10.85
C GLU A 224 -15.31 7.28 -9.44
N VAL A 225 -14.19 7.80 -8.96
CA VAL A 225 -13.74 7.78 -7.58
C VAL A 225 -14.00 9.16 -6.98
N LYS A 226 -14.64 9.21 -5.82
CA LYS A 226 -14.97 10.45 -5.11
C LYS A 226 -14.03 10.76 -3.95
N CYS A 227 -13.46 9.72 -3.35
CA CYS A 227 -12.49 9.87 -2.27
C CYS A 227 -11.11 10.22 -2.83
N PRO A 228 -10.24 10.86 -2.05
CA PRO A 228 -8.82 10.97 -2.41
C PRO A 228 -8.25 9.60 -2.76
N ILE A 229 -7.39 9.55 -3.77
CA ILE A 229 -6.83 8.31 -4.28
C ILE A 229 -5.38 8.49 -4.72
N ASN A 230 -4.48 7.62 -4.28
CA ASN A 230 -3.09 7.70 -4.74
C ASN A 230 -2.99 7.36 -6.24
N ASN A 231 -2.15 8.08 -6.96
CA ASN A 231 -1.98 7.94 -8.41
C ASN A 231 -1.74 6.51 -8.88
N TYR A 232 -0.87 5.76 -8.18
CA TYR A 232 -0.50 4.41 -8.59
C TYR A 232 -1.65 3.40 -8.46
N THR A 233 -2.66 3.72 -7.67
CA THR A 233 -3.83 2.85 -7.49
C THR A 233 -4.94 3.10 -8.51
N ILE A 234 -4.88 4.17 -9.31
CA ILE A 234 -5.82 4.42 -10.42
C ILE A 234 -5.46 3.50 -11.59
N VAL A 235 -6.33 2.53 -11.91
CA VAL A 235 -5.98 1.46 -12.85
C VAL A 235 -7.15 1.02 -13.73
N PRO A 236 -6.89 0.70 -15.01
CA PRO A 236 -7.83 0.02 -15.88
C PRO A 236 -7.66 -1.52 -15.76
N TYR A 237 -8.77 -2.24 -15.72
CA TYR A 237 -8.85 -3.67 -15.93
C TYR A 237 -9.70 -3.93 -17.17
N ILE A 238 -9.20 -4.74 -18.09
CA ILE A 238 -9.85 -5.00 -19.38
C ILE A 238 -9.83 -6.49 -19.66
N GLY A 239 -11.03 -7.05 -19.84
CA GLY A 239 -11.18 -8.49 -20.08
C GLY A 239 -12.62 -8.86 -20.42
N LYS A 240 -12.89 -10.13 -20.64
CA LYS A 240 -14.27 -10.64 -20.80
C LYS A 240 -14.87 -10.89 -19.42
N TYR A 241 -15.09 -9.80 -18.69
CA TYR A 241 -15.64 -9.84 -17.34
C TYR A 241 -17.17 -10.01 -17.31
N VAL A 242 -17.62 -10.70 -16.27
CA VAL A 242 -18.99 -10.70 -15.77
C VAL A 242 -18.99 -10.11 -14.37
N ASN A 243 -20.11 -9.51 -13.98
CA ASN A 243 -20.29 -8.87 -12.68
C ASN A 243 -21.31 -9.64 -11.83
N PHE A 244 -21.03 -9.75 -10.54
CA PHE A 244 -22.03 -10.04 -9.52
C PHE A 244 -21.82 -9.13 -8.31
N THR A 245 -22.87 -8.92 -7.53
CA THR A 245 -22.86 -7.95 -6.43
C THR A 245 -23.27 -8.58 -5.13
N ASP A 246 -22.87 -7.93 -4.05
CA ASP A 246 -23.27 -8.26 -2.68
C ASP A 246 -23.40 -6.96 -1.87
N THR A 247 -23.79 -7.07 -0.61
CA THR A 247 -23.86 -5.94 0.32
C THR A 247 -23.45 -6.37 1.72
N LEU A 248 -22.88 -5.43 2.47
CA LEU A 248 -22.58 -5.59 3.88
C LEU A 248 -23.28 -4.48 4.67
N LEU A 249 -23.90 -4.80 5.78
CA LEU A 249 -24.27 -3.79 6.77
C LEU A 249 -23.07 -3.62 7.72
N GLY A 250 -22.24 -2.64 7.39
CA GLY A 250 -21.05 -2.32 8.18
C GLY A 250 -21.26 -1.13 9.13
N GLU A 251 -20.19 -0.58 9.68
CA GLU A 251 -20.25 0.46 10.72
C GLU A 251 -20.83 1.81 10.24
N LYS A 252 -20.67 2.17 8.96
CA LYS A 252 -21.27 3.38 8.35
C LYS A 252 -22.58 3.07 7.59
N GLY A 253 -23.20 1.92 7.79
CA GLY A 253 -24.42 1.52 7.11
C GLY A 253 -24.17 0.53 5.97
N LYS A 254 -24.97 0.62 4.92
CA LYS A 254 -24.89 -0.31 3.79
C LYS A 254 -23.66 -0.03 2.94
N LEU A 255 -22.74 -1.00 2.87
CA LEU A 255 -21.61 -1.02 1.93
C LEU A 255 -22.00 -1.86 0.71
N ASP A 256 -21.93 -1.25 -0.47
CA ASP A 256 -22.09 -1.97 -1.73
C ASP A 256 -20.79 -2.69 -2.07
N ILE A 257 -20.91 -3.95 -2.48
CA ILE A 257 -19.80 -4.81 -2.87
C ILE A 257 -20.02 -5.28 -4.29
N SER A 258 -19.01 -5.23 -5.13
CA SER A 258 -19.08 -5.74 -6.49
C SER A 258 -17.85 -6.58 -6.85
N TYR A 259 -18.08 -7.58 -7.70
CA TYR A 259 -17.06 -8.52 -8.12
C TYR A 259 -17.05 -8.61 -9.65
N TRP A 260 -15.87 -8.45 -10.25
CA TRP A 260 -15.68 -8.51 -11.68
C TRP A 260 -14.69 -9.62 -12.00
N VAL A 261 -15.17 -10.69 -12.63
CA VAL A 261 -14.41 -11.90 -12.86
C VAL A 261 -14.55 -12.37 -14.30
N LEU A 262 -13.57 -13.13 -14.81
CA LEU A 262 -13.70 -13.72 -16.12
C LEU A 262 -14.90 -14.67 -16.17
N ASP A 263 -15.63 -14.66 -17.27
CA ASP A 263 -16.93 -15.33 -17.42
C ASP A 263 -16.92 -16.81 -16.99
N TYR A 264 -15.83 -17.53 -17.22
CA TYR A 264 -15.70 -18.95 -16.89
C TYR A 264 -15.29 -19.21 -15.44
N ASN A 265 -14.96 -18.19 -14.66
CA ASN A 265 -14.59 -18.31 -13.25
C ASN A 265 -15.71 -17.89 -12.28
N LEU A 266 -16.89 -17.51 -12.80
CA LEU A 266 -17.99 -16.97 -12.01
C LEU A 266 -18.36 -17.84 -10.79
N GLU A 267 -18.50 -19.13 -10.96
CA GLU A 267 -18.93 -20.02 -9.86
C GLU A 267 -17.81 -20.24 -8.82
N LYS A 268 -16.55 -20.28 -9.26
CA LYS A 268 -15.40 -20.29 -8.33
C LYS A 268 -15.36 -19.02 -7.48
N ALA A 269 -15.55 -17.87 -8.15
CA ALA A 269 -15.55 -16.55 -7.51
C ALA A 269 -16.68 -16.42 -6.50
N LYS A 270 -17.91 -16.80 -6.84
CA LYS A 270 -19.04 -16.78 -5.90
C LYS A 270 -18.74 -17.58 -4.64
N LYS A 271 -18.11 -18.76 -4.77
CA LYS A 271 -17.74 -19.60 -3.63
C LYS A 271 -16.66 -18.94 -2.77
N GLN A 272 -15.54 -18.53 -3.37
CA GLN A 272 -14.37 -18.01 -2.65
C GLN A 272 -14.64 -16.63 -2.05
N PHE A 273 -15.13 -15.68 -2.85
CA PHE A 273 -15.42 -14.33 -2.41
C PHE A 273 -16.59 -14.29 -1.42
N GLY A 274 -17.64 -15.09 -1.66
CA GLY A 274 -18.76 -15.22 -0.74
C GLY A 274 -18.35 -15.75 0.64
N ARG A 275 -17.30 -16.59 0.72
CA ARG A 275 -16.76 -17.07 1.99
C ARG A 275 -15.92 -16.00 2.70
N ASP A 276 -14.99 -15.34 2.02
CA ASP A 276 -13.93 -14.59 2.70
C ASP A 276 -14.11 -13.08 2.74
N VAL A 277 -14.77 -12.46 1.74
CA VAL A 277 -14.83 -10.98 1.67
C VAL A 277 -15.58 -10.37 2.87
N LYS A 278 -16.80 -10.85 3.17
CA LYS A 278 -17.55 -10.31 4.32
C LYS A 278 -16.88 -10.63 5.65
N ARG A 279 -16.26 -11.81 5.76
CA ARG A 279 -15.48 -12.17 6.95
C ARG A 279 -14.34 -11.19 7.16
N MET A 280 -13.59 -10.89 6.11
CA MET A 280 -12.48 -9.94 6.15
C MET A 280 -12.99 -8.54 6.55
N LEU A 281 -14.04 -8.02 5.89
CA LEU A 281 -14.60 -6.71 6.20
C LEU A 281 -15.10 -6.60 7.65
N HIS A 282 -15.79 -7.61 8.19
CA HIS A 282 -16.21 -7.62 9.60
C HIS A 282 -15.02 -7.60 10.56
N ALA A 283 -13.99 -8.40 10.30
CA ALA A 283 -12.80 -8.43 11.15
C ALA A 283 -12.07 -7.07 11.11
N PHE A 284 -11.95 -6.47 9.93
CA PHE A 284 -11.20 -5.23 9.77
C PHE A 284 -11.97 -4.00 10.27
N GLU A 285 -13.29 -3.93 10.09
CA GLU A 285 -14.07 -2.88 10.74
C GLU A 285 -14.00 -2.99 12.28
N TYR A 286 -13.98 -4.18 12.84
CA TYR A 286 -13.78 -4.37 14.28
C TYR A 286 -12.42 -3.81 14.75
N TRP A 287 -11.34 -4.13 14.04
CA TRP A 287 -9.98 -3.75 14.45
C TRP A 287 -9.59 -2.33 14.06
N PHE A 288 -9.99 -1.86 12.88
CA PHE A 288 -9.49 -0.63 12.28
C PHE A 288 -10.55 0.48 12.19
N GLY A 289 -11.81 0.18 12.40
CA GLY A 289 -12.93 1.08 12.17
C GLY A 289 -13.56 0.89 10.79
N PRO A 290 -14.58 1.71 10.47
CA PRO A 290 -15.38 1.51 9.27
C PRO A 290 -14.53 1.46 8.00
N TYR A 291 -14.95 0.69 7.00
CA TYR A 291 -14.34 0.69 5.67
C TYR A 291 -14.19 2.14 5.18
N PRO A 292 -13.01 2.55 4.69
CA PRO A 292 -12.75 3.98 4.44
C PRO A 292 -13.51 4.57 3.25
N PHE A 293 -13.87 3.77 2.26
CA PHE A 293 -14.32 4.23 0.94
C PHE A 293 -15.77 3.81 0.62
N TYR A 294 -16.71 4.05 1.56
CA TYR A 294 -18.13 3.74 1.36
C TYR A 294 -18.73 4.41 0.13
N GLU A 295 -18.30 5.63 -0.20
CA GLU A 295 -18.74 6.39 -1.36
C GLU A 295 -18.37 5.69 -2.67
N ASP A 296 -17.21 5.03 -2.70
CA ASP A 296 -16.62 4.39 -3.87
C ASP A 296 -16.94 2.89 -3.97
N SER A 297 -17.58 2.30 -2.93
CA SER A 297 -17.85 0.87 -2.81
C SER A 297 -16.61 0.01 -2.62
N TYR A 298 -16.80 -1.26 -2.24
CA TYR A 298 -15.74 -2.27 -2.24
C TYR A 298 -15.80 -3.13 -3.50
N LYS A 299 -14.67 -3.40 -4.12
CA LYS A 299 -14.62 -4.19 -5.36
C LYS A 299 -13.41 -5.11 -5.40
N LEU A 300 -13.61 -6.38 -5.82
CA LEU A 300 -12.55 -7.26 -6.28
C LEU A 300 -12.65 -7.42 -7.79
N VAL A 301 -11.50 -7.31 -8.47
CA VAL A 301 -11.38 -7.50 -9.90
C VAL A 301 -10.37 -8.61 -10.18
N GLU A 302 -10.81 -9.66 -10.87
CA GLU A 302 -9.90 -10.74 -11.28
C GLU A 302 -8.83 -10.19 -12.22
N SER A 303 -7.55 -10.42 -11.87
CA SER A 303 -6.38 -9.83 -12.50
C SER A 303 -5.41 -10.90 -13.04
N PRO A 304 -4.67 -10.61 -14.13
CA PRO A 304 -3.64 -11.49 -14.64
C PRO A 304 -2.39 -11.60 -13.75
N HIS A 305 -2.27 -10.74 -12.73
CA HIS A 305 -1.22 -10.80 -11.71
C HIS A 305 -1.82 -11.18 -10.34
N LEU A 306 -0.96 -11.53 -9.38
CA LEU A 306 -1.34 -12.17 -8.14
C LEU A 306 -2.31 -11.34 -7.27
N GLY A 307 -1.96 -10.10 -7.00
CA GLY A 307 -2.70 -9.16 -6.19
C GLY A 307 -2.09 -7.77 -6.26
N MET A 308 -2.85 -6.75 -5.90
CA MET A 308 -2.42 -5.36 -5.72
C MET A 308 -3.54 -4.57 -5.06
N GLU A 309 -3.16 -3.65 -4.21
CA GLU A 309 -4.02 -2.86 -3.34
C GLU A 309 -4.73 -1.69 -4.04
N HIS A 310 -5.11 -1.82 -5.29
CA HIS A 310 -5.78 -0.73 -6.01
C HIS A 310 -7.06 -0.29 -5.30
N GLN A 311 -7.09 0.95 -4.79
CA GLN A 311 -8.18 1.49 -3.96
C GLN A 311 -9.56 1.24 -4.57
N SER A 312 -10.49 0.68 -3.81
CA SER A 312 -11.85 0.34 -4.24
C SER A 312 -11.98 -0.50 -5.53
N ALA A 313 -10.87 -1.13 -5.98
CA ALA A 313 -10.82 -2.02 -7.14
C ALA A 313 -9.65 -3.01 -7.02
N ILE A 314 -9.59 -3.71 -5.89
CA ILE A 314 -8.50 -4.59 -5.49
C ILE A 314 -8.28 -5.68 -6.55
N ALA A 315 -7.03 -5.82 -7.00
CA ALA A 315 -6.64 -6.86 -7.94
C ALA A 315 -6.61 -8.25 -7.28
N TYR A 316 -7.21 -9.23 -7.92
CA TYR A 316 -7.28 -10.60 -7.42
C TYR A 316 -6.76 -11.61 -8.44
N GLY A 317 -5.69 -12.33 -8.13
CA GLY A 317 -5.11 -13.37 -8.99
C GLY A 317 -4.70 -14.64 -8.25
N ASN A 318 -5.22 -14.90 -7.03
CA ASN A 318 -4.89 -16.09 -6.22
C ASN A 318 -5.52 -17.40 -6.75
N LYS A 319 -6.10 -17.39 -7.95
CA LYS A 319 -6.68 -18.57 -8.63
C LYS A 319 -7.77 -19.27 -7.81
N TYR A 320 -8.41 -18.56 -6.88
CA TYR A 320 -9.42 -19.11 -5.97
C TYR A 320 -8.87 -20.22 -5.05
N LEU A 321 -7.63 -20.04 -4.59
CA LEU A 321 -6.93 -20.94 -3.67
C LEU A 321 -6.86 -20.33 -2.27
N ASP A 322 -6.76 -21.16 -1.24
CA ASP A 322 -6.46 -20.73 0.12
C ASP A 322 -4.96 -20.49 0.30
N GLY A 323 -4.59 -19.65 1.27
CA GLY A 323 -3.23 -19.23 1.46
C GLY A 323 -2.69 -18.40 0.29
N TYR A 324 -1.39 -18.25 0.22
CA TYR A 324 -0.66 -17.59 -0.87
C TYR A 324 -0.40 -18.62 -1.98
N LEU A 325 -1.28 -18.67 -2.99
CA LEU A 325 -1.24 -19.71 -4.04
C LEU A 325 -1.12 -21.14 -3.46
N ASN A 326 -1.94 -21.46 -2.48
CA ASN A 326 -1.95 -22.72 -1.73
C ASN A 326 -0.73 -22.96 -0.83
N SER A 327 -0.01 -21.91 -0.44
CA SER A 327 1.12 -21.96 0.49
C SER A 327 0.83 -21.18 1.76
N ASP A 328 1.34 -21.66 2.89
CA ASP A 328 1.30 -20.94 4.17
C ASP A 328 2.63 -20.23 4.42
N LEU A 329 2.64 -18.91 4.34
CA LEU A 329 3.84 -18.09 4.57
C LEU A 329 4.37 -18.23 6.00
N SER A 330 3.50 -18.47 6.99
CA SER A 330 3.92 -18.68 8.38
C SER A 330 4.46 -20.09 8.65
N GLY A 331 4.04 -21.09 7.89
CA GLY A 331 4.36 -22.50 8.10
C GLY A 331 3.67 -23.13 9.32
N THR A 332 2.65 -22.48 9.89
CA THR A 332 1.90 -22.95 11.07
C THR A 332 0.62 -23.68 10.72
N GLY A 333 0.20 -23.65 9.45
CA GLY A 333 -1.07 -24.18 8.96
C GLY A 333 -2.22 -23.16 9.02
N TRP A 334 -2.09 -22.05 9.76
CA TRP A 334 -3.13 -21.03 9.87
C TRP A 334 -3.36 -20.27 8.57
N GLY A 335 -2.30 -20.03 7.79
CA GLY A 335 -2.38 -19.35 6.49
C GLY A 335 -3.20 -20.10 5.44
N LEU A 336 -3.43 -21.40 5.59
CA LEU A 336 -4.25 -22.21 4.66
C LEU A 336 -5.75 -22.24 5.00
N LYS A 337 -6.21 -21.40 5.92
CA LYS A 337 -7.62 -21.34 6.36
C LYS A 337 -8.44 -20.24 5.67
N TRP A 338 -7.82 -19.42 4.83
CA TRP A 338 -8.40 -18.24 4.20
C TRP A 338 -7.62 -17.88 2.93
N ASP A 339 -8.22 -17.07 2.07
CA ASP A 339 -7.58 -16.55 0.85
C ASP A 339 -6.67 -15.38 1.19
N TYR A 340 -5.36 -15.58 1.02
CA TYR A 340 -4.34 -14.59 1.36
C TYR A 340 -4.55 -13.25 0.63
N ILE A 341 -4.79 -13.29 -0.67
CA ILE A 341 -4.92 -12.07 -1.48
C ILE A 341 -6.16 -11.27 -1.08
N ILE A 342 -7.28 -11.93 -0.78
CA ILE A 342 -8.47 -11.21 -0.29
C ILE A 342 -8.16 -10.46 1.00
N VAL A 343 -7.51 -11.12 1.96
CA VAL A 343 -7.27 -10.52 3.28
C VAL A 343 -6.16 -9.48 3.22
N HIS A 344 -5.01 -9.78 2.62
CA HIS A 344 -3.86 -8.90 2.55
C HIS A 344 -4.18 -7.63 1.73
N GLU A 345 -4.56 -7.77 0.47
CA GLU A 345 -4.79 -6.63 -0.41
C GLU A 345 -5.95 -5.73 0.07
N SER A 346 -6.95 -6.32 0.74
CA SER A 346 -8.01 -5.52 1.35
C SER A 346 -7.58 -4.81 2.63
N GLY A 347 -6.58 -5.30 3.34
CA GLY A 347 -5.99 -4.62 4.50
C GLY A 347 -5.40 -3.27 4.15
N HIS A 348 -4.88 -3.15 2.93
CA HIS A 348 -4.37 -1.92 2.38
C HIS A 348 -5.42 -0.82 2.21
N GLU A 349 -6.71 -1.14 2.14
CA GLU A 349 -7.76 -0.11 2.15
C GLU A 349 -7.66 0.78 3.39
N TRP A 350 -7.24 0.23 4.54
CA TRP A 350 -6.99 0.99 5.78
C TRP A 350 -5.55 1.51 5.89
N PHE A 351 -4.54 0.71 5.46
CA PHE A 351 -3.11 1.06 5.56
C PHE A 351 -2.45 0.99 4.19
N GLY A 352 -2.37 2.11 3.51
CA GLY A 352 -1.90 2.24 2.13
C GLY A 352 -2.79 3.18 1.33
N ASN A 353 -4.11 2.98 1.37
CA ASN A 353 -5.09 3.80 0.66
C ASN A 353 -5.72 4.88 1.56
N ASN A 354 -6.24 4.52 2.75
CA ASN A 354 -6.77 5.51 3.71
C ASN A 354 -5.65 6.28 4.42
N ILE A 355 -4.61 5.55 4.87
CA ILE A 355 -3.40 6.13 5.47
C ILE A 355 -2.26 5.89 4.50
N THR A 356 -1.91 6.90 3.72
CA THR A 356 -0.84 6.82 2.73
C THR A 356 0.42 7.50 3.26
N THR A 357 1.60 6.96 2.99
CA THR A 357 2.86 7.61 3.36
C THR A 357 3.23 8.70 2.36
N LYS A 358 3.79 9.82 2.87
CA LYS A 358 4.26 10.94 2.03
C LYS A 358 5.45 10.59 1.16
N ASP A 359 6.21 9.58 1.56
CA ASP A 359 7.43 9.16 0.86
C ASP A 359 7.47 7.63 0.82
N ILE A 360 7.93 7.09 -0.29
CA ILE A 360 8.06 5.63 -0.48
C ILE A 360 9.05 4.99 0.52
N ALA A 361 9.94 5.79 1.11
CA ALA A 361 10.82 5.35 2.18
C ALA A 361 10.07 4.81 3.41
N ASP A 362 8.82 5.24 3.62
CA ASP A 362 7.97 4.90 4.76
C ASP A 362 7.01 3.72 4.49
N MET A 363 7.19 2.97 3.40
CA MET A 363 6.29 1.89 2.97
C MET A 363 6.02 0.81 4.02
N TRP A 364 6.87 0.69 5.05
CA TRP A 364 6.60 -0.23 6.15
C TRP A 364 5.26 0.05 6.86
N VAL A 365 4.76 1.29 6.81
CA VAL A 365 3.44 1.65 7.36
C VAL A 365 2.34 0.97 6.55
N HIS A 366 2.46 0.92 5.21
CA HIS A 366 1.51 0.18 4.39
C HIS A 366 1.64 -1.32 4.65
N GLU A 367 2.82 -1.87 4.47
CA GLU A 367 3.04 -3.32 4.42
C GLU A 367 3.06 -3.98 5.79
N GLY A 368 3.67 -3.31 6.79
CA GLY A 368 3.77 -3.85 8.14
C GLY A 368 2.42 -3.96 8.85
N PHE A 369 1.58 -2.93 8.75
CA PHE A 369 0.23 -2.96 9.31
C PHE A 369 -0.69 -3.91 8.53
N THR A 370 -0.57 -3.96 7.22
CA THR A 370 -1.34 -4.89 6.38
C THR A 370 -0.95 -6.34 6.63
N MET A 371 0.34 -6.66 6.71
CA MET A 371 0.79 -7.99 7.11
C MET A 371 0.30 -8.35 8.52
N TYR A 372 0.23 -7.40 9.44
CA TYR A 372 -0.32 -7.63 10.78
C TYR A 372 -1.85 -7.80 10.78
N SER A 373 -2.56 -7.22 9.81
CA SER A 373 -3.99 -7.39 9.66
C SER A 373 -4.41 -8.84 9.43
N GLU A 374 -3.54 -9.63 8.80
CA GLU A 374 -3.73 -11.08 8.62
C GLU A 374 -3.83 -11.81 9.97
N ALA A 375 -2.93 -11.49 10.90
CA ALA A 375 -2.97 -12.04 12.25
C ALA A 375 -4.23 -11.60 13.00
N LEU A 376 -4.66 -10.35 12.82
CA LEU A 376 -5.88 -9.84 13.45
C LEU A 376 -7.15 -10.49 12.86
N PHE A 377 -7.15 -10.82 11.57
CA PHE A 377 -8.19 -11.64 10.94
C PHE A 377 -8.22 -13.05 11.54
N ILE A 378 -7.06 -13.68 11.71
CA ILE A 378 -6.95 -15.00 12.35
C ILE A 378 -7.46 -14.94 13.80
N GLU A 379 -7.06 -13.93 14.57
CA GLU A 379 -7.54 -13.74 15.94
C GLU A 379 -9.05 -13.64 16.03
N TYR A 380 -9.65 -12.86 15.15
CA TYR A 380 -11.08 -12.61 15.14
C TYR A 380 -11.91 -13.88 14.91
N TYR A 381 -11.44 -14.80 14.05
CA TYR A 381 -12.20 -16.00 13.69
C TYR A 381 -11.74 -17.29 14.37
N TYR A 382 -10.52 -17.34 14.88
CA TYR A 382 -9.99 -18.59 15.44
C TYR A 382 -9.59 -18.43 16.91
N ALA A 383 -8.53 -17.70 17.22
CA ALA A 383 -8.13 -17.34 18.58
C ALA A 383 -6.87 -16.45 18.57
N LYS A 384 -6.64 -15.73 19.67
CA LYS A 384 -5.39 -14.97 19.88
C LYS A 384 -4.14 -15.85 19.73
N LYS A 385 -4.16 -17.06 20.31
CA LYS A 385 -3.05 -18.00 20.20
C LYS A 385 -2.71 -18.37 18.75
N ALA A 386 -3.72 -18.55 17.90
CA ALA A 386 -3.52 -18.83 16.48
C ALA A 386 -2.84 -17.65 15.75
N ALA A 387 -3.24 -16.43 16.09
CA ALA A 387 -2.61 -15.21 15.57
C ALA A 387 -1.17 -15.06 16.06
N ASP A 388 -0.92 -15.31 17.33
CA ASP A 388 0.44 -15.27 17.94
C ASP A 388 1.37 -16.28 17.22
N GLU A 389 0.89 -17.51 17.00
CA GLU A 389 1.63 -18.55 16.26
C GLU A 389 1.91 -18.13 14.82
N TYR A 390 0.92 -17.53 14.13
CA TYR A 390 1.06 -17.06 12.76
C TYR A 390 2.15 -15.98 12.65
N VAL A 391 2.09 -14.93 13.46
CA VAL A 391 3.08 -13.84 13.44
C VAL A 391 4.47 -14.36 13.77
N ALA A 392 4.61 -15.21 14.80
CA ALA A 392 5.89 -15.82 15.14
C ALA A 392 6.44 -16.68 13.99
N GLY A 393 5.57 -17.40 13.28
CA GLY A 393 5.93 -18.22 12.12
C GLY A 393 6.48 -17.41 10.95
N LEU A 394 6.03 -16.18 10.77
CA LEU A 394 6.51 -15.27 9.71
C LEU A 394 7.97 -14.86 9.89
N ARG A 395 8.54 -14.96 11.09
CA ARG A 395 9.94 -14.57 11.40
C ARG A 395 10.97 -15.29 10.56
N LYS A 396 10.70 -16.52 10.12
CA LYS A 396 11.59 -17.29 9.24
C LYS A 396 11.88 -16.61 7.91
N ASN A 397 11.01 -15.67 7.49
CA ASN A 397 11.11 -14.95 6.23
C ASN A 397 11.85 -13.60 6.38
N ILE A 398 12.29 -13.23 7.60
CA ILE A 398 13.00 -11.98 7.87
C ILE A 398 14.48 -12.15 7.56
N SER A 399 15.01 -11.29 6.70
CA SER A 399 16.41 -11.32 6.24
C SER A 399 17.33 -10.40 7.06
N ASN A 400 16.80 -9.28 7.60
CA ASN A 400 17.57 -8.22 8.25
C ASN A 400 18.75 -7.72 7.39
N ASP A 401 18.49 -7.51 6.09
CA ASP A 401 19.50 -7.12 5.10
C ASP A 401 19.81 -5.62 5.13
N THR A 402 18.77 -4.79 5.18
CA THR A 402 18.85 -3.32 5.25
C THR A 402 17.76 -2.78 6.20
N PRO A 403 17.82 -1.50 6.63
CA PRO A 403 16.74 -0.89 7.41
C PRO A 403 15.39 -0.92 6.70
N LEU A 404 14.29 -0.96 7.47
CA LEU A 404 12.93 -0.92 6.92
C LEU A 404 12.60 0.43 6.29
N ILE A 405 13.14 1.52 6.83
CA ILE A 405 12.96 2.86 6.28
C ILE A 405 14.01 3.09 5.20
N GLY A 406 13.55 3.50 4.02
CA GLY A 406 14.39 3.85 2.88
C GLY A 406 15.02 5.23 2.98
N LEU A 407 15.57 5.71 1.87
CA LEU A 407 16.11 7.07 1.75
C LEU A 407 15.00 8.02 1.28
N TYR A 408 14.74 9.06 2.05
CA TYR A 408 13.74 10.07 1.70
C TYR A 408 14.14 10.93 0.51
N GLY A 409 13.15 11.38 -0.25
CA GLY A 409 13.33 12.24 -1.43
C GLY A 409 13.92 11.54 -2.64
N ILE A 410 13.93 10.23 -2.62
CA ILE A 410 14.38 9.36 -3.70
C ILE A 410 13.33 8.28 -3.90
N ASN A 411 13.02 7.93 -5.14
CA ASN A 411 12.09 6.84 -5.41
C ASN A 411 12.71 5.48 -5.09
N ARG A 412 12.83 5.19 -3.78
CA ARG A 412 13.45 3.96 -3.25
C ARG A 412 12.84 3.55 -1.93
N GLU A 413 12.32 2.37 -1.91
CA GLU A 413 11.80 1.71 -0.71
C GLU A 413 12.94 1.28 0.24
N GLY A 414 12.57 0.94 1.46
CA GLY A 414 13.43 0.23 2.41
C GLY A 414 13.52 -1.27 2.13
N SER A 415 13.88 -2.05 3.16
CA SER A 415 13.97 -3.51 3.08
C SER A 415 12.62 -4.17 2.79
N GLY A 416 12.62 -5.27 2.03
CA GLY A 416 11.49 -6.19 1.92
C GLY A 416 11.04 -6.83 3.23
N ASP A 417 11.83 -6.69 4.28
CA ASP A 417 11.43 -7.07 5.64
C ASP A 417 10.32 -6.17 6.21
N MET A 418 9.94 -5.08 5.51
CA MET A 418 8.83 -4.21 5.89
C MET A 418 7.53 -4.96 6.15
N TYR A 419 7.29 -6.07 5.47
CA TYR A 419 6.19 -7.00 5.71
C TYR A 419 6.36 -7.75 7.05
N ASN A 420 7.23 -8.73 7.08
CA ASN A 420 7.34 -9.68 8.19
C ASN A 420 7.93 -9.07 9.47
N LYS A 421 8.98 -8.24 9.34
CA LYS A 421 9.60 -7.55 10.47
C LYS A 421 8.71 -6.42 10.95
N GLY A 422 8.04 -5.69 10.03
CA GLY A 422 7.05 -4.67 10.37
C GLY A 422 5.90 -5.25 11.19
N ALA A 423 5.30 -6.35 10.76
CA ALA A 423 4.25 -7.05 11.51
C ALA A 423 4.74 -7.52 12.89
N ASN A 424 5.95 -8.07 13.00
CA ASN A 424 6.53 -8.51 14.27
C ASN A 424 6.86 -7.35 15.21
N LEU A 425 7.23 -6.17 14.69
CA LEU A 425 7.39 -4.95 15.48
C LEU A 425 6.05 -4.51 16.08
N ILE A 426 5.00 -4.44 15.26
CA ILE A 426 3.64 -4.06 15.73
C ILE A 426 3.16 -5.06 16.78
N HIS A 427 3.40 -6.36 16.57
CA HIS A 427 3.07 -7.40 17.55
C HIS A 427 3.83 -7.23 18.86
N THR A 428 5.14 -6.93 18.81
CA THR A 428 5.96 -6.65 19.99
C THR A 428 5.44 -5.42 20.75
N ILE A 429 5.08 -4.34 20.06
CA ILE A 429 4.47 -3.14 20.66
C ILE A 429 3.15 -3.50 21.37
N ARG A 430 2.30 -4.33 20.75
CA ARG A 430 1.05 -4.82 21.37
C ARG A 430 1.33 -5.54 22.68
N GLN A 431 2.35 -6.41 22.72
CA GLN A 431 2.73 -7.10 23.96
C GLN A 431 3.16 -6.11 25.05
N ILE A 432 3.92 -5.08 24.70
CA ILE A 432 4.37 -4.05 25.64
C ILE A 432 3.21 -3.20 26.15
N ILE A 433 2.23 -2.88 25.31
CA ILE A 433 0.98 -2.22 25.72
C ILE A 433 0.24 -3.07 26.74
N ASN A 434 0.23 -4.40 26.55
CA ASN A 434 -0.38 -5.40 27.43
C ASN A 434 -1.85 -5.11 27.76
N ASN A 435 -2.57 -4.51 26.82
CA ASN A 435 -4.00 -4.21 26.90
C ASN A 435 -4.60 -4.18 25.48
N ASP A 436 -5.33 -5.23 25.11
CA ASP A 436 -5.87 -5.39 23.77
C ASP A 436 -6.95 -4.34 23.42
N SER A 437 -7.68 -3.81 24.42
CA SER A 437 -8.64 -2.74 24.18
C SER A 437 -7.94 -1.45 23.79
N ILE A 438 -6.89 -1.04 24.52
CA ILE A 438 -6.08 0.13 24.19
C ILE A 438 -5.42 -0.06 22.82
N PHE A 439 -4.87 -1.24 22.54
CA PHE A 439 -4.25 -1.53 21.26
C PHE A 439 -5.24 -1.38 20.10
N ARG A 440 -6.46 -1.92 20.23
CA ARG A 440 -7.52 -1.75 19.23
C ARG A 440 -7.94 -0.29 19.07
N GLU A 441 -8.06 0.45 20.16
CA GLU A 441 -8.36 1.89 20.12
C GLU A 441 -7.28 2.67 19.38
N ILE A 442 -6.00 2.30 19.53
CA ILE A 442 -4.89 2.90 18.77
C ILE A 442 -5.05 2.63 17.28
N LEU A 443 -5.33 1.38 16.87
CA LEU A 443 -5.51 1.03 15.45
C LEU A 443 -6.70 1.77 14.81
N ARG A 444 -7.84 1.81 15.50
CA ARG A 444 -9.02 2.55 15.06
C ARG A 444 -8.76 4.06 15.04
N GLY A 445 -8.04 4.54 16.04
CA GLY A 445 -7.68 5.94 16.16
C GLY A 445 -6.71 6.42 15.08
N LEU A 446 -5.74 5.59 14.66
CA LEU A 446 -4.87 5.87 13.51
C LEU A 446 -5.73 6.10 12.25
N ASN A 447 -6.64 5.17 11.93
CA ASN A 447 -7.51 5.28 10.77
C ASN A 447 -8.49 6.46 10.81
N LYS A 448 -8.87 6.91 11.99
CA LYS A 448 -9.70 8.11 12.18
C LYS A 448 -8.87 9.39 12.09
N HIS A 449 -7.65 9.40 12.65
CA HIS A 449 -6.80 10.58 12.74
C HIS A 449 -6.17 10.93 11.38
N PHE A 450 -5.72 9.92 10.66
CA PHE A 450 -5.13 10.05 9.33
C PHE A 450 -6.13 9.69 8.22
N TYR A 451 -7.42 9.90 8.43
CA TYR A 451 -8.46 9.56 7.48
C TYR A 451 -8.29 10.33 6.17
N HIS A 452 -8.09 9.61 5.06
CA HIS A 452 -7.85 10.15 3.72
C HIS A 452 -6.73 11.21 3.70
N THR A 453 -5.61 10.92 4.35
CA THR A 453 -4.46 11.84 4.39
C THR A 453 -3.15 11.13 4.25
N THR A 454 -2.17 11.85 3.74
CA THR A 454 -0.79 11.37 3.70
C THR A 454 -0.08 11.66 5.04
N THR A 455 0.74 10.71 5.51
CA THR A 455 1.46 10.76 6.78
C THR A 455 2.93 10.36 6.65
N THR A 456 3.68 10.48 7.74
CA THR A 456 5.07 10.02 7.84
C THR A 456 5.21 8.96 8.93
N THR A 457 6.26 8.16 8.87
CA THR A 457 6.61 7.23 9.96
C THR A 457 6.64 7.92 11.31
N LYS A 458 7.25 9.12 11.41
CA LYS A 458 7.33 9.87 12.67
C LYS A 458 5.97 10.25 13.24
N GLU A 459 5.02 10.63 12.40
CA GLU A 459 3.65 10.95 12.82
C GLU A 459 2.94 9.70 13.37
N VAL A 460 3.12 8.54 12.73
CA VAL A 460 2.57 7.26 13.18
C VAL A 460 3.21 6.82 14.50
N GLU A 461 4.54 6.87 14.62
CA GLU A 461 5.29 6.58 15.86
C GLU A 461 4.82 7.45 17.03
N ALA A 462 4.71 8.76 16.80
CA ALA A 462 4.25 9.72 17.81
C ALA A 462 2.81 9.43 18.25
N TYR A 463 1.92 9.09 17.29
CA TYR A 463 0.53 8.73 17.60
C TYR A 463 0.46 7.50 18.52
N ILE A 464 1.17 6.42 18.17
CA ILE A 464 1.18 5.17 18.94
C ILE A 464 1.74 5.42 20.35
N SER A 465 2.87 6.13 20.48
CA SER A 465 3.48 6.44 21.77
C SER A 465 2.53 7.26 22.66
N LYS A 466 1.93 8.33 22.11
CA LYS A 466 0.99 9.19 22.83
C LYS A 466 -0.23 8.42 23.33
N HIS A 467 -0.87 7.64 22.49
CA HIS A 467 -2.15 6.99 22.83
C HIS A 467 -1.98 5.70 23.66
N SER A 468 -0.78 5.12 23.67
CA SER A 468 -0.44 4.02 24.58
C SER A 468 0.02 4.49 25.96
N GLY A 469 0.39 5.78 26.10
CA GLY A 469 1.02 6.32 27.31
C GLY A 469 2.45 5.80 27.55
N LYS A 470 3.12 5.28 26.51
CA LYS A 470 4.47 4.72 26.58
C LYS A 470 5.35 5.33 25.48
N ASP A 471 6.64 5.55 25.80
CA ASP A 471 7.61 5.98 24.81
C ASP A 471 8.15 4.75 24.05
N PHE A 472 7.87 4.67 22.75
CA PHE A 472 8.37 3.63 21.87
C PHE A 472 9.52 4.12 20.97
N SER A 473 10.02 5.33 21.12
CA SER A 473 11.00 5.93 20.22
C SER A 473 12.23 5.06 19.97
N LYS A 474 12.83 4.52 21.04
CA LYS A 474 14.00 3.64 20.94
C LYS A 474 13.68 2.28 20.31
N ILE A 475 12.45 1.79 20.51
CA ILE A 475 12.00 0.53 19.91
C ILE A 475 11.80 0.74 18.39
N PHE A 476 11.15 1.83 17.98
CA PHE A 476 11.05 2.18 16.56
C PHE A 476 12.43 2.39 15.92
N ASP A 477 13.33 3.14 16.57
CA ASP A 477 14.69 3.35 16.06
C ASP A 477 15.42 2.02 15.85
N GLN A 478 15.34 1.11 16.80
CA GLN A 478 15.99 -0.20 16.74
C GLN A 478 15.49 -1.05 15.58
N TYR A 479 14.17 -1.20 15.46
CA TYR A 479 13.59 -2.13 14.49
C TYR A 479 13.44 -1.55 13.08
N LEU A 480 13.19 -0.25 12.96
CA LEU A 480 12.95 0.39 11.67
C LEU A 480 14.23 0.90 11.00
N ARG A 481 15.18 1.41 11.80
CA ARG A 481 16.35 2.14 11.29
C ARG A 481 17.64 1.34 11.39
N THR A 482 17.58 0.10 11.92
CA THR A 482 18.73 -0.81 11.98
C THR A 482 18.37 -2.22 11.53
N THR A 483 19.40 -3.02 11.21
CA THR A 483 19.26 -4.45 10.93
C THR A 483 19.48 -5.31 12.18
N GLN A 484 19.83 -4.69 13.31
CA GLN A 484 20.13 -5.36 14.57
C GLN A 484 18.84 -5.78 15.28
N ILE A 485 18.75 -7.05 15.67
CA ILE A 485 17.67 -7.55 16.50
C ILE A 485 18.16 -7.59 17.95
N PRO A 486 17.41 -6.99 18.90
CA PRO A 486 17.79 -6.99 20.32
C PRO A 486 18.02 -8.40 20.82
N GLU A 487 19.12 -8.61 21.57
CA GLU A 487 19.46 -9.89 22.16
C GLU A 487 19.36 -9.81 23.68
N LEU A 488 18.40 -10.56 24.23
CA LEU A 488 18.24 -10.69 25.67
C LEU A 488 19.22 -11.73 26.19
N ILE A 489 20.18 -11.29 27.02
CA ILE A 489 21.12 -12.18 27.71
C ILE A 489 20.62 -12.39 29.13
N ILE A 490 20.43 -13.67 29.54
CA ILE A 490 20.10 -14.06 30.91
C ILE A 490 21.15 -15.02 31.41
N ILE A 491 21.78 -14.66 32.55
CA ILE A 491 22.74 -15.50 33.24
C ILE A 491 22.18 -15.80 34.63
N GLY A 492 22.24 -17.04 35.10
CA GLY A 492 21.66 -17.32 36.39
C GLY A 492 21.89 -18.71 36.94
N ASN A 493 21.40 -18.88 38.15
CA ASN A 493 21.42 -20.14 38.88
C ASN A 493 20.20 -20.21 39.81
N LYS A 494 19.52 -21.36 39.82
CA LYS A 494 18.29 -21.57 40.62
C LYS A 494 17.26 -20.45 40.36
N ASN A 495 17.01 -19.60 41.35
CA ASN A 495 15.98 -18.55 41.28
C ASN A 495 16.56 -17.14 41.06
N ASN A 496 17.91 -17.00 41.00
CA ASN A 496 18.55 -15.71 40.81
C ASN A 496 19.07 -15.61 39.40
N ILE A 497 18.72 -14.53 38.73
CA ILE A 497 19.15 -14.23 37.35
C ILE A 497 19.73 -12.83 37.28
N THR A 498 20.69 -12.68 36.39
CA THR A 498 21.12 -11.38 35.87
C THR A 498 20.69 -11.29 34.41
N TYR A 499 20.34 -10.11 33.97
CA TYR A 499 19.88 -9.91 32.60
C TYR A 499 20.26 -8.54 32.06
N LYS A 500 20.43 -8.45 30.74
CA LYS A 500 20.71 -7.21 30.01
C LYS A 500 20.33 -7.32 28.55
N TRP A 501 20.25 -6.17 27.88
CA TRP A 501 20.25 -6.12 26.43
C TRP A 501 21.66 -6.15 25.84
N ALA A 502 21.79 -6.79 24.69
CA ALA A 502 22.95 -6.75 23.79
C ALA A 502 22.43 -6.52 22.36
N ASN A 503 23.35 -6.19 21.45
CA ASN A 503 23.05 -5.96 20.03
C ASN A 503 21.96 -4.89 19.79
N CYS A 504 22.00 -3.82 20.55
CA CYS A 504 21.04 -2.73 20.53
C CYS A 504 21.70 -1.37 20.26
N ILE A 505 20.89 -0.40 19.83
CA ILE A 505 21.29 1.00 19.80
C ILE A 505 21.53 1.51 21.23
N LYS A 506 22.27 2.61 21.34
CA LYS A 506 22.55 3.25 22.63
C LYS A 506 21.24 3.66 23.34
N ASP A 507 21.22 3.46 24.66
CA ASP A 507 20.08 3.77 25.54
C ASP A 507 18.79 3.02 25.15
N PHE A 508 18.92 1.81 24.58
CA PHE A 508 17.79 0.97 24.25
C PHE A 508 17.19 0.36 25.52
N GLU A 509 15.91 0.62 25.71
CA GLU A 509 15.11 0.04 26.79
C GLU A 509 13.81 -0.54 26.20
N MET A 510 13.60 -1.82 26.39
CA MET A 510 12.37 -2.52 26.01
C MET A 510 12.00 -3.52 27.09
N PRO A 511 10.82 -3.41 27.70
CA PRO A 511 10.36 -4.42 28.64
C PRO A 511 10.04 -5.73 27.93
N VAL A 512 10.30 -6.85 28.61
CA VAL A 512 10.00 -8.20 28.12
C VAL A 512 9.24 -8.97 29.18
N LYS A 513 8.23 -9.71 28.78
CA LYS A 513 7.53 -10.66 29.63
C LYS A 513 8.21 -12.02 29.56
N LEU A 514 8.38 -12.67 30.68
CA LEU A 514 8.87 -14.04 30.76
C LEU A 514 7.69 -15.03 30.71
N ASN A 515 7.97 -16.28 30.37
CA ASN A 515 6.97 -17.35 30.27
C ASN A 515 6.26 -17.67 31.60
N ASN A 516 6.81 -17.25 32.74
CA ASN A 516 6.16 -17.32 34.05
C ASN A 516 5.27 -16.12 34.38
N GLY A 517 5.07 -15.20 33.41
CA GLY A 517 4.26 -13.99 33.57
C GLY A 517 4.97 -12.78 34.17
N GLN A 518 6.19 -12.93 34.65
CA GLN A 518 6.99 -11.86 35.25
C GLN A 518 7.54 -10.92 34.16
N TRP A 519 7.45 -9.60 34.40
CA TRP A 519 8.06 -8.60 33.55
C TRP A 519 9.49 -8.30 33.99
N ILE A 520 10.39 -8.15 33.02
CA ILE A 520 11.75 -7.66 33.20
C ILE A 520 11.95 -6.38 32.36
N TYR A 521 12.86 -5.53 32.80
CA TYR A 521 13.16 -4.23 32.18
C TYR A 521 14.66 -4.15 31.88
N PRO A 522 15.14 -4.89 30.87
CA PRO A 522 16.55 -4.89 30.51
C PRO A 522 17.00 -3.54 29.96
N SER A 523 18.30 -3.24 30.15
CA SER A 523 19.01 -2.13 29.54
C SER A 523 20.41 -2.63 29.14
N GLU A 524 21.30 -1.78 28.66
CA GLU A 524 22.69 -2.12 28.39
C GLU A 524 23.43 -2.60 29.65
N ASN A 525 23.02 -2.08 30.81
CA ASN A 525 23.61 -2.45 32.12
C ASN A 525 22.97 -3.73 32.66
N THR A 526 23.78 -4.58 33.26
CA THR A 526 23.33 -5.81 33.92
C THR A 526 22.44 -5.49 35.11
N LYS A 527 21.25 -6.06 35.16
CA LYS A 527 20.31 -5.99 36.28
C LYS A 527 20.14 -7.36 36.93
N ASN A 528 19.83 -7.38 38.24
CA ASN A 528 19.58 -8.58 39.00
C ASN A 528 18.09 -8.78 39.26
N LEU A 529 17.64 -10.03 39.30
CA LEU A 529 16.25 -10.37 39.58
C LEU A 529 16.18 -11.72 40.29
N LYS A 530 15.29 -11.80 41.28
CA LYS A 530 14.84 -13.07 41.84
C LYS A 530 13.52 -13.47 41.13
N LEU A 531 13.51 -14.68 40.60
CA LEU A 531 12.30 -15.20 39.93
C LEU A 531 11.17 -15.39 40.95
N SER A 532 9.98 -14.91 40.61
CA SER A 532 8.77 -15.05 41.41
C SER A 532 8.22 -16.49 41.39
N SER A 533 8.40 -17.17 40.27
CA SER A 533 8.05 -18.58 40.07
C SER A 533 8.96 -19.22 39.02
N GLY A 534 9.00 -20.54 39.01
CA GLY A 534 9.91 -21.28 38.14
C GLY A 534 11.37 -21.23 38.64
N ASN A 535 12.27 -21.70 37.81
CA ASN A 535 13.70 -21.66 38.06
C ASN A 535 14.45 -21.24 36.78
N PHE A 536 15.73 -20.96 36.91
CA PHE A 536 16.58 -20.57 35.78
C PHE A 536 16.47 -21.54 34.60
N GLU A 537 16.41 -22.85 34.82
CA GLU A 537 16.36 -23.83 33.73
C GLU A 537 15.10 -23.72 32.86
N SER A 538 13.95 -23.37 33.45
CA SER A 538 12.66 -23.28 32.78
C SER A 538 12.31 -21.89 32.26
N ILE A 539 13.07 -20.85 32.65
CA ILE A 539 12.69 -19.47 32.26
C ILE A 539 13.09 -19.17 30.84
N LEU A 540 12.16 -18.60 30.09
CA LEU A 540 12.29 -18.17 28.70
C LEU A 540 11.57 -16.82 28.52
N PRO A 541 11.99 -15.96 27.57
CA PRO A 541 11.16 -14.84 27.19
C PRO A 541 9.88 -15.34 26.52
N ASP A 542 8.80 -14.58 26.63
CA ASP A 542 7.56 -14.83 25.90
C ASP A 542 7.85 -14.76 24.39
N ASN A 543 7.45 -15.81 23.67
CA ASN A 543 7.70 -15.94 22.23
C ASN A 543 7.03 -14.86 21.37
N ASN A 544 6.11 -14.09 21.93
CA ASN A 544 5.48 -12.97 21.23
C ASN A 544 6.38 -11.76 21.04
N PHE A 545 7.54 -11.69 21.74
CA PHE A 545 8.54 -10.66 21.50
C PHE A 545 9.50 -11.07 20.37
N TYR A 546 9.70 -10.19 19.39
CA TYR A 546 10.66 -10.43 18.31
C TYR A 546 12.07 -10.03 18.75
N ILE A 547 12.75 -10.95 19.43
CA ILE A 547 14.09 -10.77 19.98
C ILE A 547 14.95 -12.03 19.77
N LYS A 548 16.27 -11.89 19.87
CA LYS A 548 17.19 -13.00 20.10
C LYS A 548 17.31 -13.27 21.58
N PHE A 549 17.67 -14.47 21.94
CA PHE A 549 17.78 -14.89 23.31
C PHE A 549 19.02 -15.77 23.55
N GLN A 550 19.81 -15.40 24.54
CA GLN A 550 20.95 -16.19 25.02
C GLN A 550 20.82 -16.46 26.53
N LYS A 551 21.10 -17.69 26.92
CA LYS A 551 21.02 -18.13 28.32
C LYS A 551 22.25 -18.92 28.69
N SER A 552 22.87 -18.60 29.86
CA SER A 552 24.03 -19.30 30.39
C SER A 552 23.97 -19.43 31.91
N LYS A 553 24.61 -20.48 32.48
CA LYS A 553 24.75 -20.65 33.93
C LYS A 553 25.79 -19.69 34.48
N SER A 554 25.52 -19.18 35.69
CA SER A 554 26.47 -18.37 36.48
C SER A 554 27.48 -19.25 37.20
#